data_39091f168661f5f067d0e6d69f43586a
#
_entry.id   39091f168661f5f067d0e6d69f43586a
#
_cell.length_a   1.000
_cell.length_b   1.000
_cell.length_c   1.000
_cell.angle_alpha   90.00
_cell.angle_beta   90.00
_cell.angle_gamma   90.00
#
_symmetry.space_group_name_H-M   'P 1'
#
loop_
_entity.id
_entity.type
_entity.pdbx_description
1 polymer ?
#
loop_
_entity_poly.entity_id
_entity_poly.type
_entity_poly.pdbx_seq_one_letter_code
_entity_poly.pdbx_strand_id
1 'polypeptide(L)'
;VNAPADPKPEGLRARKRRATENAIETSAVSLALELGVENVTVEAICERADISRSTFFNYFAARDYAIVGRAINLPEGTEAFAVLDSSPDDLTLGVFRLLFAAIGHNYVNSEVARLRTRLIAEQPIAGRMTMSSLLESGYSLTSTAAAWLIAHPEHSKLDSPLREAALAVSLMHGVVTTQMSEWMTGEGDVTADEADFHRAIAEYRTLLG
;
A
#
# COMPACT_ATOMS: atom_id res chain seq x y z
N VAL A 1 -21.93 2.88 24.19
CA VAL A 1 -21.53 3.23 22.82
C VAL A 1 -20.51 4.35 22.96
N ASN A 2 -19.21 4.00 22.99
CA ASN A 2 -18.13 4.99 22.94
C ASN A 2 -17.96 5.39 21.47
N ALA A 3 -18.10 6.68 21.17
CA ALA A 3 -17.71 7.24 19.88
C ALA A 3 -16.21 7.00 19.65
N PRO A 4 -15.78 6.69 18.42
CA PRO A 4 -14.37 6.58 18.12
C PRO A 4 -13.68 7.91 18.47
N ALA A 5 -12.56 7.83 19.19
CA ALA A 5 -11.77 9.00 19.54
C ALA A 5 -11.27 9.65 18.25
N ASP A 6 -11.46 10.97 18.12
CA ASP A 6 -10.89 11.76 17.03
C ASP A 6 -9.38 11.42 16.87
N PRO A 7 -8.90 11.14 15.65
CA PRO A 7 -7.51 10.85 15.43
C PRO A 7 -6.67 12.04 15.92
N LYS A 8 -5.71 11.77 16.81
CA LYS A 8 -4.77 12.79 17.29
C LYS A 8 -4.15 13.50 16.08
N PRO A 9 -4.10 14.84 16.09
CA PRO A 9 -3.52 15.59 14.97
C PRO A 9 -2.07 15.15 14.74
N GLU A 10 -1.75 14.83 13.48
CA GLU A 10 -0.43 14.40 13.04
C GLU A 10 0.63 15.42 13.46
N GLY A 11 1.70 14.95 14.11
CA GLY A 11 2.79 15.81 14.56
C GLY A 11 3.51 16.49 13.40
N LEU A 12 4.06 17.69 13.63
CA LEU A 12 4.79 18.49 12.63
C LEU A 12 5.88 17.69 11.89
N ARG A 13 6.57 16.78 12.60
CA ARG A 13 7.63 15.94 12.02
C ARG A 13 7.06 14.94 11.00
N ALA A 14 5.96 14.29 11.32
CA ALA A 14 5.30 13.34 10.42
C ALA A 14 4.75 14.05 9.17
N ARG A 15 4.11 15.22 9.36
CA ARG A 15 3.64 16.07 8.25
C ARG A 15 4.76 16.51 7.32
N LYS A 16 5.91 16.94 7.86
CA LYS A 16 7.08 17.31 7.05
C LYS A 16 7.65 16.11 6.30
N ARG A 17 7.72 14.94 6.96
CA ARG A 17 8.19 13.71 6.32
C ARG A 17 7.30 13.36 5.13
N ARG A 18 5.98 13.34 5.31
CA ARG A 18 5.02 13.07 4.24
C ARG A 18 5.12 14.08 3.09
N ALA A 19 5.21 15.36 3.38
CA ALA A 19 5.37 16.40 2.35
C ALA A 19 6.62 16.18 1.49
N THR A 20 7.74 15.79 2.10
CA THR A 20 8.97 15.45 1.37
C THR A 20 8.80 14.19 0.55
N GLU A 21 8.18 13.16 1.09
CA GLU A 21 7.88 11.91 0.39
C GLU A 21 7.01 12.16 -0.85
N ASN A 22 5.92 12.90 -0.68
CA ASN A 22 5.03 13.29 -1.79
C ASN A 22 5.77 14.10 -2.87
N ALA A 23 6.64 15.03 -2.48
CA ALA A 23 7.44 15.80 -3.43
C ALA A 23 8.39 14.90 -4.26
N ILE A 24 9.01 13.91 -3.62
CA ILE A 24 9.87 12.93 -4.32
C ILE A 24 9.05 12.09 -5.30
N GLU A 25 7.93 11.53 -4.86
CA GLU A 25 7.07 10.68 -5.69
C GLU A 25 6.48 11.45 -6.88
N THR A 26 5.91 12.64 -6.64
CA THR A 26 5.38 13.49 -7.71
C THR A 26 6.46 13.83 -8.72
N SER A 27 7.67 14.19 -8.28
CA SER A 27 8.80 14.49 -9.14
C SER A 27 9.23 13.28 -9.97
N ALA A 28 9.33 12.11 -9.34
CA ALA A 28 9.76 10.87 -10.00
C ALA A 28 8.77 10.42 -11.07
N VAL A 29 7.46 10.42 -10.75
CA VAL A 29 6.42 9.97 -11.68
C VAL A 29 6.24 10.98 -12.83
N SER A 30 6.31 12.29 -12.55
CA SER A 30 6.26 13.32 -13.59
C SER A 30 7.43 13.20 -14.55
N LEU A 31 8.65 13.01 -14.04
CA LEU A 31 9.83 12.76 -14.88
C LEU A 31 9.67 11.49 -15.73
N ALA A 32 9.12 10.43 -15.16
CA ALA A 32 8.87 9.20 -15.90
C ALA A 32 7.85 9.38 -17.03
N LEU A 33 6.82 10.20 -16.83
CA LEU A 33 5.87 10.56 -17.88
C LEU A 33 6.51 11.40 -18.98
N GLU A 34 7.40 12.34 -18.63
CA GLU A 34 8.06 13.24 -19.58
C GLU A 34 9.17 12.57 -20.38
N LEU A 35 10.01 11.77 -19.72
CA LEU A 35 11.27 11.26 -20.29
C LEU A 35 11.26 9.76 -20.61
N GLY A 36 10.27 9.04 -20.10
CA GLY A 36 10.25 7.58 -20.04
C GLY A 36 10.92 7.04 -18.75
N VAL A 37 10.35 5.95 -18.19
CA VAL A 37 10.83 5.33 -16.94
C VAL A 37 12.34 5.05 -16.96
N GLU A 38 12.85 4.58 -18.09
CA GLU A 38 14.25 4.17 -18.22
C GLU A 38 15.25 5.34 -18.17
N ASN A 39 14.79 6.54 -18.49
CA ASN A 39 15.63 7.75 -18.55
C ASN A 39 15.61 8.60 -17.28
N VAL A 40 14.79 8.25 -16.31
CA VAL A 40 14.74 8.95 -15.01
C VAL A 40 16.00 8.61 -14.21
N THR A 41 16.63 9.62 -13.61
CA THR A 41 17.78 9.44 -12.71
C THR A 41 17.46 9.95 -11.31
N VAL A 42 18.17 9.44 -10.30
CA VAL A 42 18.03 9.95 -8.92
C VAL A 42 18.39 11.42 -8.85
N GLU A 43 19.38 11.84 -9.61
CA GLU A 43 19.84 13.23 -9.71
C GLU A 43 18.73 14.16 -10.21
N ALA A 44 18.05 13.78 -11.30
CA ALA A 44 16.93 14.55 -11.85
C ALA A 44 15.74 14.63 -10.88
N ILE A 45 15.47 13.54 -10.14
CA ILE A 45 14.43 13.55 -9.09
C ILE A 45 14.81 14.51 -7.97
N CYS A 46 16.06 14.44 -7.50
CA CYS A 46 16.56 15.32 -6.42
C CYS A 46 16.50 16.79 -6.82
N GLU A 47 16.91 17.12 -8.05
CA GLU A 47 16.86 18.49 -8.58
C GLU A 47 15.41 19.01 -8.63
N ARG A 48 14.47 18.21 -9.16
CA ARG A 48 13.05 18.60 -9.27
C ARG A 48 12.35 18.70 -7.91
N ALA A 49 12.70 17.83 -6.96
CA ALA A 49 12.12 17.82 -5.61
C ALA A 49 12.82 18.80 -4.63
N ASP A 50 13.86 19.51 -5.08
CA ASP A 50 14.70 20.39 -4.26
C ASP A 50 15.25 19.72 -2.99
N ILE A 51 15.85 18.53 -3.17
CA ILE A 51 16.43 17.74 -2.07
C ILE A 51 17.84 17.25 -2.40
N SER A 52 18.58 16.88 -1.38
CA SER A 52 19.87 16.21 -1.56
C SER A 52 19.70 14.73 -1.91
N ARG A 53 20.72 14.15 -2.56
CA ARG A 53 20.80 12.71 -2.82
C ARG A 53 20.72 11.86 -1.53
N SER A 54 21.34 12.31 -0.45
CA SER A 54 21.25 11.65 0.85
C SER A 54 19.82 11.69 1.41
N THR A 55 19.11 12.80 1.22
CA THR A 55 17.69 12.90 1.57
C THR A 55 16.87 11.90 0.77
N PHE A 56 17.08 11.79 -0.54
CA PHE A 56 16.38 10.79 -1.36
C PHE A 56 16.52 9.37 -0.79
N PHE A 57 17.76 8.93 -0.52
CA PHE A 57 18.01 7.57 -0.01
C PHE A 57 17.53 7.32 1.42
N ASN A 58 17.23 8.38 2.20
CA ASN A 58 16.52 8.25 3.48
C ASN A 58 15.02 7.89 3.31
N TYR A 59 14.44 8.13 2.13
CA TYR A 59 13.05 7.84 1.81
C TYR A 59 12.88 6.62 0.91
N PHE A 60 13.72 6.46 -0.10
CA PHE A 60 13.59 5.43 -1.13
C PHE A 60 14.91 4.70 -1.35
N ALA A 61 14.92 3.39 -1.19
CA ALA A 61 16.11 2.58 -1.40
C ALA A 61 16.55 2.54 -2.89
N ALA A 62 15.63 2.75 -3.81
CA ALA A 62 15.90 2.79 -5.25
C ALA A 62 14.96 3.79 -5.95
N ARG A 63 15.42 4.29 -7.11
CA ARG A 63 14.65 5.17 -8.01
C ARG A 63 13.28 4.59 -8.38
N ASP A 64 13.27 3.32 -8.68
CA ASP A 64 12.08 2.62 -9.17
C ASP A 64 10.95 2.64 -8.13
N TYR A 65 11.28 2.55 -6.85
CA TYR A 65 10.28 2.66 -5.78
C TYR A 65 9.64 4.04 -5.67
N ALA A 66 10.36 5.10 -6.03
CA ALA A 66 9.77 6.42 -6.10
C ALA A 66 8.80 6.56 -7.29
N ILE A 67 9.06 5.84 -8.39
CA ILE A 67 8.25 5.89 -9.62
C ILE A 67 6.99 5.01 -9.50
N VAL A 68 7.17 3.71 -9.25
CA VAL A 68 6.04 2.75 -9.30
C VAL A 68 5.42 2.41 -7.95
N GLY A 69 5.99 2.92 -6.87
CA GLY A 69 5.60 2.61 -5.49
C GLY A 69 6.61 1.69 -4.81
N ARG A 70 6.62 1.72 -3.49
CA ARG A 70 7.53 0.91 -2.67
C ARG A 70 7.18 -0.56 -2.77
N ALA A 71 8.20 -1.41 -2.73
CA ALA A 71 8.01 -2.79 -2.32
C ALA A 71 7.50 -2.82 -0.87
N ILE A 72 6.52 -3.65 -0.61
CA ILE A 72 5.97 -3.82 0.73
C ILE A 72 6.95 -4.67 1.54
N ASN A 73 7.58 -4.05 2.53
CA ASN A 73 8.40 -4.75 3.52
C ASN A 73 7.51 -5.06 4.72
N LEU A 74 7.01 -6.29 4.79
CA LEU A 74 6.20 -6.72 5.93
C LEU A 74 7.03 -6.69 7.22
N PRO A 75 6.40 -6.37 8.37
CA PRO A 75 6.99 -6.67 9.67
C PRO A 75 7.36 -8.14 9.73
N GLU A 76 8.44 -8.49 10.41
CA GLU A 76 8.89 -9.88 10.50
C GLU A 76 8.42 -10.57 11.78
N GLY A 77 8.19 -11.87 11.69
CA GLY A 77 7.96 -12.75 12.83
C GLY A 77 6.82 -12.29 13.75
N THR A 78 7.15 -12.01 15.00
CA THR A 78 6.17 -11.68 16.06
C THR A 78 5.45 -10.35 15.82
N GLU A 79 6.05 -9.39 15.12
CA GLU A 79 5.40 -8.10 14.82
C GLU A 79 4.26 -8.28 13.80
N ALA A 80 4.50 -9.08 12.76
CA ALA A 80 3.46 -9.40 11.78
C ALA A 80 2.30 -10.17 12.43
N PHE A 81 2.63 -11.13 13.29
CA PHE A 81 1.62 -11.92 14.02
C PHE A 81 0.80 -11.05 14.96
N ALA A 82 1.41 -10.11 15.68
CA ALA A 82 0.69 -9.18 16.54
C ALA A 82 -0.33 -8.31 15.77
N VAL A 83 -0.05 -7.96 14.52
CA VAL A 83 -1.02 -7.28 13.65
C VAL A 83 -2.19 -8.20 13.32
N LEU A 84 -1.94 -9.45 12.95
CA LEU A 84 -2.99 -10.44 12.63
C LEU A 84 -3.82 -10.79 13.88
N ASP A 85 -3.19 -10.90 15.06
CA ASP A 85 -3.85 -11.14 16.34
C ASP A 85 -4.84 -10.03 16.72
N SER A 86 -4.70 -8.84 16.15
CA SER A 86 -5.64 -7.73 16.37
C SER A 86 -7.01 -7.93 15.70
N SER A 87 -7.16 -8.93 14.83
CA SER A 87 -8.40 -9.30 14.15
C SER A 87 -8.46 -10.81 13.84
N PRO A 88 -8.41 -11.68 14.88
CA PRO A 88 -8.22 -13.11 14.71
C PRO A 88 -9.37 -13.80 13.94
N ASP A 89 -10.58 -13.27 14.02
CA ASP A 89 -11.76 -13.82 13.35
C ASP A 89 -12.00 -13.26 11.95
N ASP A 90 -11.23 -12.22 11.54
CA ASP A 90 -11.29 -11.60 10.21
C ASP A 90 -9.89 -11.47 9.59
N LEU A 91 -9.43 -12.57 8.97
CA LEU A 91 -8.12 -12.63 8.33
C LEU A 91 -7.97 -11.57 7.23
N THR A 92 -9.05 -11.23 6.50
CA THR A 92 -8.98 -10.23 5.43
C THR A 92 -8.70 -8.83 5.99
N LEU A 93 -9.34 -8.48 7.11
CA LEU A 93 -9.04 -7.26 7.85
C LEU A 93 -7.61 -7.29 8.42
N GLY A 94 -7.17 -8.43 8.96
CA GLY A 94 -5.80 -8.62 9.45
C GLY A 94 -4.76 -8.39 8.35
N VAL A 95 -4.99 -8.92 7.16
CA VAL A 95 -4.12 -8.70 5.98
C VAL A 95 -4.15 -7.24 5.52
N PHE A 96 -5.32 -6.58 5.55
CA PHE A 96 -5.43 -5.15 5.26
C PHE A 96 -4.60 -4.32 6.25
N ARG A 97 -4.70 -4.58 7.55
CA ARG A 97 -3.89 -3.93 8.59
C ARG A 97 -2.40 -4.18 8.40
N LEU A 98 -2.03 -5.42 8.05
CA LEU A 98 -0.64 -5.80 7.80
C LEU A 98 -0.05 -5.04 6.60
N LEU A 99 -0.83 -4.83 5.54
CA LEU A 99 -0.44 -4.01 4.39
C LEU A 99 -0.11 -2.57 4.83
N PHE A 100 -1.00 -1.92 5.60
CA PHE A 100 -0.77 -0.54 6.03
C PHE A 100 0.31 -0.41 7.10
N ALA A 101 0.50 -1.43 7.95
CA ALA A 101 1.64 -1.50 8.86
C ALA A 101 2.97 -1.55 8.10
N ALA A 102 3.02 -2.30 7.00
CA ALA A 102 4.19 -2.39 6.13
C ALA A 102 4.49 -1.09 5.37
N ILE A 103 3.45 -0.37 4.94
CA ILE A 103 3.59 0.96 4.31
C ILE A 103 4.03 2.01 5.35
N GLY A 104 3.64 1.82 6.62
CA GLY A 104 3.96 2.71 7.73
C GLY A 104 3.06 3.94 7.84
N HIS A 105 2.06 4.07 6.97
CA HIS A 105 1.01 5.09 7.01
C HIS A 105 -0.21 4.65 6.19
N ASN A 106 -1.33 5.30 6.41
CA ASN A 106 -2.58 5.05 5.69
C ASN A 106 -3.00 6.23 4.78
N TYR A 107 -2.06 7.09 4.41
CA TYR A 107 -2.32 8.18 3.46
C TYR A 107 -2.04 7.74 2.04
N VAL A 108 -2.95 8.10 1.14
CA VAL A 108 -2.80 7.96 -0.31
C VAL A 108 -2.76 9.35 -0.92
N ASN A 109 -1.66 9.71 -1.58
CA ASN A 109 -1.59 10.95 -2.33
C ASN A 109 -2.34 10.77 -3.65
N SER A 110 -3.49 11.46 -3.78
CA SER A 110 -4.38 11.34 -4.94
C SER A 110 -3.71 11.80 -6.25
N GLU A 111 -2.84 12.80 -6.20
CA GLU A 111 -2.11 13.27 -7.38
C GLU A 111 -1.12 12.21 -7.86
N VAL A 112 -0.30 11.67 -6.96
CA VAL A 112 0.66 10.59 -7.28
C VAL A 112 -0.07 9.36 -7.80
N ALA A 113 -1.20 8.98 -7.19
CA ALA A 113 -2.00 7.84 -7.64
C ALA A 113 -2.51 8.04 -9.08
N ARG A 114 -3.03 9.22 -9.41
CA ARG A 114 -3.45 9.57 -10.79
C ARG A 114 -2.30 9.54 -11.78
N LEU A 115 -1.15 10.14 -11.42
CA LEU A 115 0.04 10.15 -12.27
C LEU A 115 0.57 8.74 -12.51
N ARG A 116 0.60 7.87 -11.50
CA ARG A 116 0.99 6.46 -11.66
C ARG A 116 0.04 5.68 -12.54
N THR A 117 -1.26 5.87 -12.38
CA THR A 117 -2.26 5.23 -13.26
C THR A 117 -2.06 5.62 -14.71
N ARG A 118 -1.82 6.91 -14.96
CA ARG A 118 -1.49 7.41 -16.30
C ARG A 118 -0.18 6.80 -16.82
N LEU A 119 0.87 6.77 -16.01
CA LEU A 119 2.18 6.20 -16.37
C LEU A 119 2.05 4.73 -16.77
N ILE A 120 1.29 3.93 -15.99
CA ILE A 120 1.05 2.51 -16.28
C ILE A 120 0.30 2.34 -17.61
N ALA A 121 -0.67 3.20 -17.90
CA ALA A 121 -1.43 3.16 -19.15
C ALA A 121 -0.58 3.57 -20.37
N GLU A 122 0.30 4.55 -20.23
CA GLU A 122 1.11 5.09 -21.32
C GLU A 122 2.41 4.31 -21.55
N GLN A 123 2.96 3.67 -20.50
CA GLN A 123 4.28 3.00 -20.57
C GLN A 123 4.22 1.55 -20.11
N PRO A 124 4.27 0.56 -21.01
CA PRO A 124 4.20 -0.87 -20.66
C PRO A 124 5.27 -1.35 -19.68
N ILE A 125 6.44 -0.69 -19.64
CA ILE A 125 7.49 -1.01 -18.68
C ILE A 125 7.06 -0.69 -17.24
N ALA A 126 6.40 0.45 -17.02
CA ALA A 126 5.85 0.81 -15.71
C ALA A 126 4.81 -0.21 -15.24
N GLY A 127 3.92 -0.64 -16.15
CA GLY A 127 2.94 -1.69 -15.86
C GLY A 127 3.57 -3.01 -15.44
N ARG A 128 4.65 -3.45 -16.12
CA ARG A 128 5.39 -4.66 -15.74
C ARG A 128 6.06 -4.53 -14.37
N MET A 129 6.68 -3.38 -14.08
CA MET A 129 7.32 -3.13 -12.79
C MET A 129 6.30 -3.13 -11.65
N THR A 130 5.17 -2.46 -11.83
CA THR A 130 4.07 -2.44 -10.85
C THR A 130 3.52 -3.84 -10.61
N MET A 131 3.30 -4.62 -11.68
CA MET A 131 2.80 -6.00 -11.56
C MET A 131 3.78 -6.90 -10.82
N SER A 132 5.09 -6.78 -11.10
CA SER A 132 6.12 -7.54 -10.38
C SER A 132 6.11 -7.24 -8.89
N SER A 133 6.06 -5.95 -8.52
CA SER A 133 5.99 -5.52 -7.12
C SER A 133 4.71 -6.01 -6.42
N LEU A 134 3.58 -6.00 -7.14
CA LEU A 134 2.30 -6.48 -6.61
C LEU A 134 2.31 -7.99 -6.34
N LEU A 135 2.87 -8.79 -7.26
CA LEU A 135 3.01 -10.23 -7.09
C LEU A 135 3.93 -10.57 -5.92
N GLU A 136 5.07 -9.90 -5.82
CA GLU A 136 6.03 -10.10 -4.73
C GLU A 136 5.40 -9.79 -3.36
N SER A 137 4.69 -8.67 -3.26
CA SER A 137 3.92 -8.29 -2.07
C SER A 137 2.82 -9.30 -1.74
N GLY A 138 2.10 -9.78 -2.75
CA GLY A 138 1.06 -10.80 -2.60
C GLY A 138 1.61 -12.12 -2.07
N TYR A 139 2.76 -12.57 -2.55
CA TYR A 139 3.43 -13.76 -2.02
C TYR A 139 3.84 -13.60 -0.56
N SER A 140 4.43 -12.46 -0.21
CA SER A 140 4.86 -12.17 1.15
C SER A 140 3.67 -12.13 2.12
N LEU A 141 2.60 -11.42 1.78
CA LEU A 141 1.36 -11.37 2.57
C LEU A 141 0.73 -12.76 2.74
N THR A 142 0.64 -13.54 1.65
CA THR A 142 0.05 -14.89 1.68
C THR A 142 0.89 -15.81 2.56
N SER A 143 2.21 -15.79 2.43
CA SER A 143 3.12 -16.60 3.24
C SER A 143 2.99 -16.29 4.73
N THR A 144 2.96 -15.00 5.08
CA THR A 144 2.84 -14.53 6.48
C THR A 144 1.49 -14.91 7.07
N ALA A 145 0.39 -14.68 6.33
CA ALA A 145 -0.95 -15.03 6.78
C ALA A 145 -1.13 -16.56 6.93
N ALA A 146 -0.57 -17.36 6.00
CA ALA A 146 -0.61 -18.81 6.10
C ALA A 146 0.20 -19.33 7.29
N ALA A 147 1.38 -18.76 7.55
CA ALA A 147 2.19 -19.12 8.71
C ALA A 147 1.46 -18.80 10.03
N TRP A 148 0.76 -17.66 10.08
CA TRP A 148 -0.07 -17.31 11.23
C TRP A 148 -1.22 -18.30 11.43
N LEU A 149 -1.97 -18.68 10.38
CA LEU A 149 -3.04 -19.69 10.47
C LEU A 149 -2.53 -21.07 10.90
N ILE A 150 -1.31 -21.45 10.47
CA ILE A 150 -0.68 -22.71 10.92
C ILE A 150 -0.38 -22.67 12.42
N ALA A 151 0.04 -21.51 12.93
CA ALA A 151 0.31 -21.32 14.35
C ALA A 151 -0.97 -21.19 15.20
N HIS A 152 -2.09 -20.76 14.58
CA HIS A 152 -3.39 -20.52 15.23
C HIS A 152 -4.52 -21.27 14.50
N PRO A 153 -4.51 -22.61 14.49
CA PRO A 153 -5.47 -23.40 13.70
C PRO A 153 -6.93 -23.19 14.13
N GLU A 154 -7.18 -22.71 15.35
CA GLU A 154 -8.51 -22.35 15.87
C GLU A 154 -9.17 -21.20 15.11
N HIS A 155 -8.39 -20.35 14.41
CA HIS A 155 -8.90 -19.24 13.61
C HIS A 155 -9.03 -19.58 12.13
N SER A 156 -8.57 -20.77 11.69
CA SER A 156 -8.71 -21.23 10.31
C SER A 156 -10.15 -21.61 10.01
N LYS A 157 -10.66 -21.14 8.89
CA LYS A 157 -12.02 -21.42 8.37
C LYS A 157 -12.03 -22.47 7.27
N LEU A 158 -10.85 -22.75 6.68
CA LEU A 158 -10.67 -23.74 5.61
C LEU A 158 -9.64 -24.81 6.03
N ASP A 159 -9.75 -26.01 5.46
CA ASP A 159 -8.80 -27.10 5.72
C ASP A 159 -7.35 -26.77 5.28
N SER A 160 -7.19 -25.83 4.37
CA SER A 160 -5.88 -25.40 3.86
C SER A 160 -5.57 -23.96 4.25
N PRO A 161 -4.69 -23.73 5.24
CA PRO A 161 -4.25 -22.40 5.65
C PRO A 161 -3.67 -21.57 4.49
N LEU A 162 -2.91 -22.20 3.59
CA LEU A 162 -2.35 -21.52 2.43
C LEU A 162 -3.45 -21.03 1.46
N ARG A 163 -4.46 -21.85 1.22
CA ARG A 163 -5.59 -21.48 0.36
C ARG A 163 -6.42 -20.36 0.98
N GLU A 164 -6.67 -20.44 2.28
CA GLU A 164 -7.39 -19.39 3.03
C GLU A 164 -6.64 -18.06 2.99
N ALA A 165 -5.35 -18.07 3.28
CA ALA A 165 -4.50 -16.89 3.18
C ALA A 165 -4.50 -16.28 1.76
N ALA A 166 -4.38 -17.11 0.72
CA ALA A 166 -4.41 -16.65 -0.67
C ALA A 166 -5.75 -15.99 -1.04
N LEU A 167 -6.88 -16.54 -0.56
CA LEU A 167 -8.20 -15.95 -0.77
C LEU A 167 -8.36 -14.62 -0.01
N ALA A 168 -7.90 -14.54 1.24
CA ALA A 168 -7.94 -13.32 2.03
C ALA A 168 -7.10 -12.20 1.40
N VAL A 169 -5.89 -12.52 0.92
CA VAL A 169 -5.02 -11.56 0.20
C VAL A 169 -5.65 -11.12 -1.12
N SER A 170 -6.26 -12.04 -1.88
CA SER A 170 -6.93 -11.70 -3.13
C SER A 170 -8.13 -10.79 -2.91
N LEU A 171 -8.92 -11.05 -1.87
CA LEU A 171 -10.06 -10.20 -1.50
C LEU A 171 -9.59 -8.82 -1.05
N MET A 172 -8.56 -8.76 -0.21
CA MET A 172 -7.94 -7.50 0.22
C MET A 172 -7.42 -6.69 -0.97
N HIS A 173 -6.72 -7.31 -1.93
CA HIS A 173 -6.29 -6.65 -3.15
C HIS A 173 -7.47 -6.09 -3.96
N GLY A 174 -8.56 -6.84 -4.07
CA GLY A 174 -9.79 -6.37 -4.71
C GLY A 174 -10.36 -5.13 -4.03
N VAL A 175 -10.44 -5.15 -2.70
CA VAL A 175 -10.89 -3.99 -1.89
C VAL A 175 -10.01 -2.76 -2.15
N VAL A 176 -8.68 -2.91 -2.04
CA VAL A 176 -7.75 -1.80 -2.25
C VAL A 176 -7.85 -1.26 -3.68
N THR A 177 -7.96 -2.13 -4.68
CA THR A 177 -8.10 -1.72 -6.09
C THR A 177 -9.39 -0.93 -6.33
N THR A 178 -10.50 -1.37 -5.73
CA THR A 178 -11.80 -0.68 -5.84
C THR A 178 -11.72 0.70 -5.17
N GLN A 179 -11.20 0.76 -3.95
CA GLN A 179 -11.04 2.02 -3.22
C GLN A 179 -10.04 2.97 -3.87
N MET A 180 -9.01 2.46 -4.55
CA MET A 180 -8.03 3.30 -5.24
C MET A 180 -8.71 4.24 -6.26
N SER A 181 -9.74 3.78 -6.97
CA SER A 181 -10.49 4.61 -7.92
C SER A 181 -11.21 5.76 -7.23
N GLU A 182 -11.74 5.56 -6.03
CA GLU A 182 -12.38 6.61 -5.23
C GLU A 182 -11.32 7.58 -4.67
N TRP A 183 -10.23 7.05 -4.12
CA TRP A 183 -9.15 7.88 -3.58
C TRP A 183 -8.51 8.77 -4.65
N MET A 184 -8.42 8.31 -5.90
CA MET A 184 -7.93 9.11 -7.02
C MET A 184 -8.86 10.29 -7.39
N THR A 185 -10.12 10.27 -7.01
CA THR A 185 -11.04 11.40 -7.25
C THR A 185 -10.91 12.51 -6.21
N GLY A 186 -10.26 12.24 -5.07
CA GLY A 186 -10.00 13.19 -4.00
C GLY A 186 -8.98 14.28 -4.39
N GLU A 187 -8.82 15.26 -3.52
CA GLU A 187 -7.80 16.29 -3.61
C GLU A 187 -6.78 16.10 -2.46
N GLY A 188 -5.47 16.17 -2.78
CA GLY A 188 -4.40 16.03 -1.82
C GLY A 188 -4.24 14.60 -1.26
N ASP A 189 -3.94 14.50 0.04
CA ASP A 189 -3.78 13.22 0.73
C ASP A 189 -5.14 12.74 1.26
N VAL A 190 -5.54 11.56 0.85
CA VAL A 190 -6.73 10.86 1.32
C VAL A 190 -6.31 9.81 2.34
N THR A 191 -7.06 9.70 3.45
CA THR A 191 -6.83 8.65 4.44
C THR A 191 -7.55 7.38 4.03
N ALA A 192 -6.80 6.30 3.85
CA ALA A 192 -7.38 4.96 3.72
C ALA A 192 -7.68 4.44 5.13
N ASP A 193 -8.94 4.18 5.43
CA ASP A 193 -9.37 3.73 6.74
C ASP A 193 -10.11 2.38 6.72
N GLU A 194 -10.37 1.82 7.90
CA GLU A 194 -11.11 0.57 8.04
C GLU A 194 -12.59 0.71 7.66
N ALA A 195 -13.15 1.92 7.66
CA ALA A 195 -14.54 2.13 7.23
C ALA A 195 -14.67 1.90 5.72
N ASP A 196 -13.69 2.34 4.94
CA ASP A 196 -13.61 2.06 3.49
C ASP A 196 -13.50 0.56 3.23
N PHE A 197 -12.64 -0.13 4.00
CA PHE A 197 -12.52 -1.58 3.93
C PHE A 197 -13.85 -2.29 4.21
N HIS A 198 -14.52 -1.96 5.30
CA HIS A 198 -15.80 -2.59 5.68
C HIS A 198 -16.90 -2.30 4.66
N ARG A 199 -16.95 -1.09 4.10
CA ARG A 199 -17.89 -0.73 3.04
C ARG A 199 -17.67 -1.61 1.81
N ALA A 200 -16.45 -1.72 1.32
CA ALA A 200 -16.14 -2.54 0.16
C ALA A 200 -16.43 -4.03 0.39
N ILE A 201 -16.13 -4.57 1.58
CA ILE A 201 -16.48 -5.95 1.94
C ILE A 201 -18.01 -6.17 1.94
N ALA A 202 -18.80 -5.19 2.40
CA ALA A 202 -20.26 -5.27 2.36
C ALA A 202 -20.79 -5.29 0.92
N GLU A 203 -20.19 -4.50 0.04
CA GLU A 203 -20.51 -4.48 -1.40
C GLU A 203 -20.14 -5.82 -2.07
N TYR A 204 -18.98 -6.39 -1.79
CA TYR A 204 -18.61 -7.74 -2.27
C TYR A 204 -19.63 -8.79 -1.82
N ARG A 205 -20.05 -8.77 -0.56
CA ARG A 205 -21.09 -9.70 -0.06
C ARG A 205 -22.41 -9.54 -0.81
N THR A 206 -22.80 -8.30 -1.12
CA THR A 206 -24.01 -8.03 -1.90
C THR A 206 -23.93 -8.57 -3.33
N LEU A 207 -22.73 -8.51 -3.96
CA LEU A 207 -22.50 -9.04 -5.31
C LEU A 207 -22.50 -10.59 -5.35
N LEU A 208 -22.15 -11.22 -4.25
CA LEU A 208 -22.06 -12.69 -4.17
C LEU A 208 -23.39 -13.36 -3.78
N GLY A 209 -24.39 -12.61 -3.35
CA GLY A 209 -25.73 -13.12 -2.94
C GLY A 209 -25.73 -13.47 -1.47
#